data_c83f6d128c1be884046751a163ddc78c
#
_entry.id   c83f6d128c1be884046751a163ddc78c
#
_cell.length_a   1.000
_cell.length_b   1.000
_cell.length_c   1.000
_cell.angle_alpha   90.00
_cell.angle_beta   90.00
_cell.angle_gamma   90.00
#
_symmetry.space_group_name_H-M   'P 1'
#
loop_
_entity.id
_entity.type
_entity.pdbx_description
1 polymer ?
#
loop_
_entity_poly.entity_id
_entity_poly.type
_entity_poly.pdbx_seq_one_letter_code
_entity_poly.pdbx_strand_id
1 'polypeptide(L)'
;STDRPRPAVQTFRGANHRVTLDAKTSQSLDALSSREGATPFMVLLGLFASLLNRYTGQDDIVIGTPIAGRMRTELEPLIGLFVNTLALRLDLSGNPEFRTLLHRVRETALGAYAHQEVPFEKLVEALHLQRDLSRSPLFQVMFILQNSPVPSLRLGDLVLDVIPDAGETAKFDLTLEIERHDNRYVACWNYNRDLFDPATIERMATHYENLLRAA
;
A
#
# COMPACT_ATOMS: atom_id res chain seq x y z
N SER A 1 12.25 7.24 -9.58
CA SER A 1 12.25 7.84 -10.95
C SER A 1 11.16 7.18 -11.78
N THR A 2 10.51 7.95 -12.64
CA THR A 2 9.52 7.49 -13.60
C THR A 2 10.19 7.20 -14.96
N ASP A 3 9.61 6.33 -15.78
CA ASP A 3 10.13 6.02 -17.13
C ASP A 3 9.86 7.16 -18.11
N ARG A 4 8.79 7.95 -17.85
CA ARG A 4 8.38 9.08 -18.68
C ARG A 4 8.33 10.37 -17.86
N PRO A 5 8.50 11.54 -18.50
CA PRO A 5 8.34 12.82 -17.83
C PRO A 5 6.90 12.96 -17.36
N ARG A 6 6.75 13.54 -16.16
CA ARG A 6 5.44 13.78 -15.56
C ARG A 6 4.65 14.82 -16.36
N PRO A 7 3.38 14.55 -16.74
CA PRO A 7 2.50 15.53 -17.33
C PRO A 7 2.23 16.72 -16.37
N ALA A 8 1.95 17.89 -16.90
CA ALA A 8 1.64 19.09 -16.10
C ALA A 8 0.33 18.95 -15.27
N VAL A 9 -0.56 18.05 -15.70
CA VAL A 9 -1.81 17.70 -15.02
C VAL A 9 -1.90 16.19 -14.93
N GLN A 10 -2.32 15.69 -13.77
CA GLN A 10 -2.47 14.25 -13.54
C GLN A 10 -3.56 13.64 -14.45
N THR A 11 -3.25 12.52 -15.09
CA THR A 11 -4.12 11.91 -16.11
C THR A 11 -5.00 10.78 -15.59
N PHE A 12 -4.64 10.18 -14.46
CA PHE A 12 -5.31 9.03 -13.85
C PHE A 12 -5.40 7.76 -14.72
N ARG A 13 -4.66 7.69 -15.82
CA ARG A 13 -4.66 6.51 -16.71
C ARG A 13 -3.90 5.36 -16.05
N GLY A 14 -4.65 4.33 -15.65
CA GLY A 14 -4.13 3.21 -14.90
C GLY A 14 -3.87 1.96 -15.72
N ALA A 15 -3.09 1.07 -15.13
CA ALA A 15 -3.00 -0.35 -15.47
C ALA A 15 -2.66 -1.15 -14.20
N ASN A 16 -2.95 -2.45 -14.25
CA ASN A 16 -2.68 -3.37 -13.15
C ASN A 16 -1.69 -4.45 -13.58
N HIS A 17 -0.81 -4.82 -12.63
CA HIS A 17 0.01 -6.03 -12.71
C HIS A 17 -0.22 -6.86 -11.44
N ARG A 18 -0.65 -8.12 -11.59
CA ARG A 18 -0.98 -9.00 -10.45
C ARG A 18 0.03 -10.12 -10.33
N VAL A 19 0.43 -10.40 -9.11
CA VAL A 19 1.35 -11.49 -8.76
C VAL A 19 0.80 -12.23 -7.55
N THR A 20 0.74 -13.56 -7.62
CA THR A 20 0.39 -14.40 -6.48
C THR A 20 1.65 -14.95 -5.85
N LEU A 21 1.87 -14.64 -4.58
CA LEU A 21 2.99 -15.19 -3.81
C LEU A 21 2.78 -16.68 -3.59
N ASP A 22 3.87 -17.45 -3.66
CA ASP A 22 3.79 -18.87 -3.35
C ASP A 22 3.45 -19.12 -1.87
N ALA A 23 2.93 -20.31 -1.55
CA ALA A 23 2.48 -20.64 -0.21
C ALA A 23 3.62 -20.62 0.82
N LYS A 24 4.84 -20.97 0.43
CA LYS A 24 6.00 -20.97 1.31
C LYS A 24 6.38 -19.54 1.69
N THR A 25 6.45 -18.62 0.73
CA THR A 25 6.72 -17.21 0.96
C THR A 25 5.64 -16.60 1.86
N SER A 26 4.35 -16.90 1.61
CA SER A 26 3.24 -16.41 2.43
C SER A 26 3.31 -16.91 3.88
N GLN A 27 3.64 -18.16 4.11
CA GLN A 27 3.82 -18.72 5.45
C GLN A 27 5.05 -18.14 6.16
N SER A 28 6.16 -17.93 5.44
CA SER A 28 7.37 -17.31 5.99
C SER A 28 7.11 -15.88 6.45
N LEU A 29 6.30 -15.12 5.70
CA LEU A 29 5.87 -13.77 6.06
C LEU A 29 5.05 -13.75 7.37
N ASP A 30 4.08 -14.66 7.50
CA ASP A 30 3.28 -14.77 8.73
C ASP A 30 4.16 -15.15 9.92
N ALA A 31 5.10 -16.08 9.74
CA ALA A 31 6.07 -16.48 10.76
C ALA A 31 7.01 -15.35 11.16
N LEU A 32 7.52 -14.58 10.17
CA LEU A 32 8.36 -13.40 10.42
C LEU A 32 7.59 -12.35 11.23
N SER A 33 6.36 -12.04 10.84
CA SER A 33 5.49 -11.08 11.52
C SER A 33 5.31 -11.47 13.00
N SER A 34 5.00 -12.74 13.26
CA SER A 34 4.83 -13.25 14.62
C SER A 34 6.13 -13.22 15.44
N ARG A 35 7.26 -13.62 14.84
CA ARG A 35 8.57 -13.66 15.49
C ARG A 35 9.05 -12.25 15.90
N GLU A 36 8.82 -11.25 15.07
CA GLU A 36 9.27 -9.89 15.31
C GLU A 36 8.22 -9.02 16.05
N GLY A 37 7.09 -9.60 16.48
CA GLY A 37 6.01 -8.87 17.16
C GLY A 37 5.43 -7.73 16.31
N ALA A 38 5.41 -7.92 15.01
CA ALA A 38 4.88 -6.99 14.02
C ALA A 38 3.65 -7.57 13.32
N THR A 39 2.86 -6.71 12.69
CA THR A 39 1.76 -7.18 11.85
C THR A 39 2.26 -7.48 10.43
N PRO A 40 1.57 -8.34 9.65
CA PRO A 40 1.88 -8.53 8.24
C PRO A 40 1.91 -7.21 7.46
N PHE A 41 1.04 -6.25 7.80
CA PHE A 41 1.04 -4.90 7.24
C PHE A 41 2.40 -4.21 7.42
N MET A 42 2.95 -4.23 8.64
CA MET A 42 4.22 -3.55 8.96
C MET A 42 5.40 -4.20 8.23
N VAL A 43 5.43 -5.53 8.15
CA VAL A 43 6.49 -6.27 7.44
C VAL A 43 6.43 -5.97 5.94
N LEU A 44 5.26 -6.10 5.32
CA LEU A 44 5.05 -5.84 3.90
C LEU A 44 5.35 -4.37 3.55
N LEU A 45 4.89 -3.42 4.37
CA LEU A 45 5.18 -1.99 4.21
C LEU A 45 6.68 -1.70 4.30
N GLY A 46 7.39 -2.30 5.26
CA GLY A 46 8.83 -2.12 5.43
C GLY A 46 9.63 -2.62 4.23
N LEU A 47 9.24 -3.78 3.68
CA LEU A 47 9.85 -4.33 2.46
C LEU A 47 9.53 -3.47 1.23
N PHE A 48 8.31 -2.94 1.14
CA PHE A 48 7.92 -2.01 0.07
C PHE A 48 8.71 -0.69 0.15
N ALA A 49 8.86 -0.12 1.35
CA ALA A 49 9.69 1.06 1.56
C ALA A 49 11.16 0.79 1.18
N SER A 50 11.69 -0.39 1.53
CA SER A 50 13.04 -0.81 1.12
C SER A 50 13.20 -0.89 -0.41
N LEU A 51 12.19 -1.42 -1.10
CA LEU A 51 12.17 -1.42 -2.56
C LEU A 51 12.20 -0.01 -3.12
N LEU A 52 11.33 0.88 -2.62
CA LEU A 52 11.25 2.27 -3.06
C LEU A 52 12.57 3.01 -2.82
N ASN A 53 13.20 2.82 -1.66
CA ASN A 53 14.52 3.38 -1.35
C ASN A 53 15.55 2.97 -2.41
N ARG A 54 15.61 1.69 -2.79
CA ARG A 54 16.55 1.18 -3.82
C ARG A 54 16.28 1.77 -5.21
N TYR A 55 15.02 2.06 -5.55
CA TYR A 55 14.64 2.66 -6.84
C TYR A 55 14.82 4.17 -6.89
N THR A 56 14.69 4.86 -5.76
CA THR A 56 14.68 6.34 -5.70
C THR A 56 15.97 6.93 -5.13
N GLY A 57 16.69 6.16 -4.31
CA GLY A 57 17.79 6.67 -3.50
C GLY A 57 17.36 7.59 -2.35
N GLN A 58 16.06 7.65 -2.06
CA GLN A 58 15.52 8.50 -0.99
C GLN A 58 15.44 7.70 0.32
N ASP A 59 15.97 8.25 1.40
CA ASP A 59 15.92 7.66 2.73
C ASP A 59 14.69 8.08 3.53
N ASP A 60 14.02 9.15 3.12
CA ASP A 60 12.80 9.69 3.72
C ASP A 60 11.65 9.49 2.73
N ILE A 61 10.77 8.56 3.03
CA ILE A 61 9.70 8.13 2.12
C ILE A 61 8.35 8.28 2.81
N VAL A 62 7.41 8.97 2.15
CA VAL A 62 6.02 9.07 2.61
C VAL A 62 5.13 8.17 1.77
N ILE A 63 4.43 7.25 2.43
CA ILE A 63 3.49 6.31 1.82
C ILE A 63 2.10 6.53 2.42
N GLY A 64 1.09 6.69 1.56
CA GLY A 64 -0.30 6.73 1.99
C GLY A 64 -0.84 5.32 2.29
N THR A 65 -1.75 5.21 3.25
CA THR A 65 -2.51 3.98 3.49
C THR A 65 -3.93 4.31 3.93
N PRO A 66 -4.95 3.65 3.37
CA PRO A 66 -6.33 3.84 3.82
C PRO A 66 -6.58 3.09 5.13
N ILE A 67 -7.47 3.63 5.95
CA ILE A 67 -8.01 2.98 7.13
C ILE A 67 -9.53 3.01 7.09
N ALA A 68 -10.17 1.99 7.66
CA ALA A 68 -11.63 1.87 7.65
C ALA A 68 -12.35 2.98 8.45
N GLY A 69 -11.67 3.62 9.43
CA GLY A 69 -12.25 4.68 10.27
C GLY A 69 -13.41 4.22 11.17
N ARG A 70 -13.59 2.91 11.37
CA ARG A 70 -14.65 2.30 12.18
C ARG A 70 -14.10 1.80 13.52
N MET A 71 -13.74 2.75 14.40
CA MET A 71 -13.10 2.48 15.69
C MET A 71 -14.05 1.90 16.75
N ARG A 72 -15.35 1.93 16.52
CA ARG A 72 -16.37 1.47 17.44
C ARG A 72 -17.26 0.45 16.77
N THR A 73 -17.62 -0.60 17.48
CA THR A 73 -18.49 -1.68 16.97
C THR A 73 -19.84 -1.15 16.48
N GLU A 74 -20.34 -0.09 17.11
CA GLU A 74 -21.60 0.55 16.72
C GLU A 74 -21.54 1.20 15.33
N LEU A 75 -20.33 1.50 14.82
CA LEU A 75 -20.14 2.08 13.48
C LEU A 75 -20.06 1.02 12.38
N GLU A 76 -19.81 -0.23 12.72
CA GLU A 76 -19.66 -1.30 11.74
C GLU A 76 -20.90 -1.49 10.84
N PRO A 77 -22.15 -1.53 11.39
CA PRO A 77 -23.35 -1.73 10.58
C PRO A 77 -23.82 -0.47 9.85
N LEU A 78 -23.23 0.70 10.11
CA LEU A 78 -23.68 1.95 9.51
C LEU A 78 -23.23 2.07 8.05
N ILE A 79 -24.13 2.47 7.18
CA ILE A 79 -23.81 2.83 5.79
C ILE A 79 -23.28 4.26 5.77
N GLY A 80 -22.09 4.46 5.17
CA GLY A 80 -21.48 5.78 5.08
C GLY A 80 -20.00 5.71 4.72
N LEU A 81 -19.41 6.85 4.38
CA LEU A 81 -17.99 7.00 4.13
C LEU A 81 -17.26 7.27 5.45
N PHE A 82 -16.57 6.26 5.96
CA PHE A 82 -15.75 6.35 7.17
C PHE A 82 -14.26 6.25 6.88
N VAL A 83 -13.90 5.92 5.65
CA VAL A 83 -12.49 5.74 5.24
C VAL A 83 -11.74 7.05 5.42
N ASN A 84 -10.59 6.97 6.10
CA ASN A 84 -9.61 8.04 6.16
C ASN A 84 -8.28 7.54 5.57
N THR A 85 -7.36 8.46 5.30
CA THR A 85 -6.03 8.14 4.77
C THR A 85 -4.98 8.60 5.76
N LEU A 86 -4.04 7.71 6.08
CA LEU A 86 -2.85 8.01 6.87
C LEU A 86 -1.66 8.24 5.95
N ALA A 87 -0.81 9.21 6.29
CA ALA A 87 0.48 9.42 5.66
C ALA A 87 1.58 8.89 6.58
N LEU A 88 2.23 7.81 6.18
CA LEU A 88 3.29 7.15 6.93
C LEU A 88 4.65 7.63 6.41
N ARG A 89 5.36 8.45 7.19
CA ARG A 89 6.71 8.91 6.87
C ARG A 89 7.72 7.93 7.44
N LEU A 90 8.44 7.25 6.57
CA LEU A 90 9.36 6.18 6.90
C LEU A 90 10.79 6.65 6.72
N ASP A 91 11.61 6.46 7.77
CA ASP A 91 13.04 6.78 7.79
C ASP A 91 13.88 5.52 7.52
N LEU A 92 14.54 5.50 6.36
CA LEU A 92 15.45 4.44 5.91
C LEU A 92 16.92 4.87 5.99
N SER A 93 17.20 6.02 6.62
CA SER A 93 18.57 6.55 6.72
C SER A 93 19.52 5.60 7.42
N GLY A 94 20.80 5.62 6.99
CA GLY A 94 21.85 4.80 7.57
C GLY A 94 21.87 3.36 7.08
N ASN A 95 21.15 3.02 6.02
CA ASN A 95 21.06 1.66 5.47
C ASN A 95 20.81 0.60 6.57
N PRO A 96 19.70 0.71 7.33
CA PRO A 96 19.46 -0.13 8.50
C PRO A 96 19.26 -1.60 8.09
N GLU A 97 19.61 -2.52 8.99
CA GLU A 97 19.18 -3.90 8.92
C GLU A 97 17.64 -3.96 8.93
N PHE A 98 17.06 -4.97 8.26
CA PHE A 98 15.61 -5.06 8.12
C PHE A 98 14.87 -5.06 9.47
N ARG A 99 15.41 -5.72 10.50
CA ARG A 99 14.82 -5.70 11.85
C ARG A 99 14.76 -4.29 12.45
N THR A 100 15.80 -3.50 12.27
CA THR A 100 15.85 -2.10 12.72
C THR A 100 14.83 -1.26 11.94
N LEU A 101 14.73 -1.45 10.62
CA LEU A 101 13.72 -0.78 9.81
C LEU A 101 12.30 -1.17 10.24
N LEU A 102 12.06 -2.45 10.49
CA LEU A 102 10.75 -2.95 10.94
C LEU A 102 10.33 -2.31 12.27
N HIS A 103 11.27 -2.11 13.18
CA HIS A 103 11.01 -1.38 14.42
C HIS A 103 10.58 0.08 14.13
N ARG A 104 11.30 0.80 13.26
CA ARG A 104 10.93 2.17 12.85
C ARG A 104 9.55 2.21 12.19
N VAL A 105 9.25 1.26 11.30
CA VAL A 105 7.94 1.13 10.65
C VAL A 105 6.84 0.90 11.66
N ARG A 106 7.08 0.02 12.66
CA ARG A 106 6.12 -0.24 13.74
C ARG A 106 5.82 1.03 14.56
N GLU A 107 6.85 1.76 14.99
CA GLU A 107 6.68 3.01 15.73
C GLU A 107 5.88 4.03 14.92
N THR A 108 6.21 4.20 13.64
CA THR A 108 5.50 5.10 12.73
C THR A 108 4.03 4.70 12.56
N ALA A 109 3.76 3.42 12.35
CA ALA A 109 2.40 2.91 12.15
C ALA A 109 1.55 3.09 13.43
N LEU A 110 2.10 2.73 14.61
CA LEU A 110 1.39 2.89 15.88
C LEU A 110 1.13 4.36 16.20
N GLY A 111 2.11 5.24 15.95
CA GLY A 111 1.93 6.69 16.09
C GLY A 111 0.84 7.23 15.17
N ALA A 112 0.79 6.79 13.91
CA ALA A 112 -0.25 7.18 12.97
C ALA A 112 -1.64 6.67 13.39
N TYR A 113 -1.74 5.43 13.89
CA TYR A 113 -3.00 4.87 14.39
C TYR A 113 -3.51 5.62 15.62
N ALA A 114 -2.64 6.13 16.49
CA ALA A 114 -3.03 6.94 17.63
C ALA A 114 -3.71 8.26 17.23
N HIS A 115 -3.47 8.73 16.00
CA HIS A 115 -4.01 9.98 15.45
C HIS A 115 -4.91 9.78 14.22
N GLN A 116 -5.41 8.56 13.99
CA GLN A 116 -6.16 8.20 12.79
C GLN A 116 -7.51 8.92 12.61
N GLU A 117 -8.01 9.60 13.65
CA GLU A 117 -9.24 10.41 13.58
C GLU A 117 -9.04 11.77 12.88
N VAL A 118 -7.78 12.20 12.70
CA VAL A 118 -7.49 13.45 11.98
C VAL A 118 -7.75 13.26 10.49
N PRO A 119 -8.70 14.00 9.88
CA PRO A 119 -8.95 13.88 8.45
C PRO A 119 -7.72 14.25 7.63
N PHE A 120 -7.47 13.52 6.54
CA PHE A 120 -6.32 13.75 5.65
C PHE A 120 -6.28 15.17 5.10
N GLU A 121 -7.45 15.74 4.78
CA GLU A 121 -7.57 17.11 4.27
C GLU A 121 -7.08 18.12 5.30
N LYS A 122 -7.32 17.89 6.60
CA LYS A 122 -6.82 18.75 7.68
C LYS A 122 -5.29 18.69 7.79
N LEU A 123 -4.69 17.51 7.58
CA LEU A 123 -3.24 17.35 7.53
C LEU A 123 -2.65 18.16 6.36
N VAL A 124 -3.23 18.04 5.17
CA VAL A 124 -2.79 18.79 3.97
C VAL A 124 -2.91 20.30 4.19
N GLU A 125 -4.01 20.76 4.80
CA GLU A 125 -4.22 22.19 5.14
C GLU A 125 -3.15 22.68 6.12
N ALA A 126 -2.89 21.94 7.20
CA ALA A 126 -1.93 22.31 8.24
C ALA A 126 -0.48 22.39 7.73
N LEU A 127 -0.12 21.57 6.75
CA LEU A 127 1.21 21.56 6.15
C LEU A 127 1.43 22.65 5.09
N HIS A 128 0.39 23.42 4.73
CA HIS A 128 0.45 24.50 3.75
C HIS A 128 1.17 24.12 2.45
N LEU A 129 0.93 22.89 1.95
CA LEU A 129 1.60 22.39 0.76
C LEU A 129 1.22 23.22 -0.48
N GLN A 130 2.21 23.52 -1.31
CA GLN A 130 1.96 24.16 -2.60
C GLN A 130 1.14 23.19 -3.48
N ARG A 131 0.08 23.73 -4.10
CA ARG A 131 -0.76 22.93 -5.01
C ARG A 131 0.01 22.64 -6.29
N ASP A 132 0.14 21.38 -6.61
CA ASP A 132 0.72 20.86 -7.85
C ASP A 132 -0.33 19.96 -8.54
N LEU A 133 -0.81 20.39 -9.70
CA LEU A 133 -1.85 19.65 -10.43
C LEU A 133 -1.31 18.37 -11.06
N SER A 134 0.00 18.18 -11.07
CA SER A 134 0.66 17.01 -11.65
C SER A 134 0.73 15.81 -10.69
N ARG A 135 0.45 16.01 -9.40
CA ARG A 135 0.61 14.98 -8.36
C ARG A 135 -0.34 15.15 -7.18
N SER A 136 -0.57 14.07 -6.48
CA SER A 136 -1.30 14.09 -5.20
C SER A 136 -0.51 14.84 -4.13
N PRO A 137 -1.19 15.56 -3.21
CA PRO A 137 -0.49 16.21 -2.11
C PRO A 137 0.15 15.18 -1.18
N LEU A 138 1.28 15.54 -0.58
CA LEU A 138 2.01 14.83 0.46
C LEU A 138 2.69 13.52 0.00
N PHE A 139 2.00 12.62 -0.70
CA PHE A 139 2.57 11.36 -1.20
C PHE A 139 2.01 11.00 -2.57
N GLN A 140 2.79 10.22 -3.33
CA GLN A 140 2.44 9.73 -4.67
C GLN A 140 2.32 8.20 -4.72
N VAL A 141 2.63 7.54 -3.61
CA VAL A 141 2.62 6.09 -3.50
C VAL A 141 1.66 5.67 -2.40
N MET A 142 0.81 4.68 -2.68
CA MET A 142 -0.14 4.10 -1.73
C MET A 142 0.20 2.65 -1.46
N PHE A 143 0.05 2.22 -0.20
CA PHE A 143 0.15 0.82 0.22
C PHE A 143 -1.14 0.40 0.90
N ILE A 144 -1.71 -0.73 0.50
CA ILE A 144 -2.96 -1.27 1.02
C ILE A 144 -2.76 -2.75 1.38
N LEU A 145 -3.10 -3.13 2.60
CA LEU A 145 -3.29 -4.53 2.96
C LEU A 145 -4.77 -4.78 3.22
N GLN A 146 -5.41 -5.51 2.31
CA GLN A 146 -6.83 -5.83 2.43
C GLN A 146 -6.99 -7.05 3.37
N ASN A 147 -7.50 -6.78 4.57
CA ASN A 147 -7.70 -7.81 5.60
C ASN A 147 -9.16 -8.30 5.69
N SER A 148 -10.07 -7.66 4.95
CA SER A 148 -11.47 -8.07 4.96
C SER A 148 -11.69 -9.15 3.92
N PRO A 149 -12.02 -10.39 4.34
CA PRO A 149 -12.42 -11.41 3.38
C PRO A 149 -13.66 -10.89 2.64
N VAL A 150 -13.62 -10.94 1.31
CA VAL A 150 -14.83 -10.73 0.51
C VAL A 150 -15.69 -11.98 0.73
N PRO A 151 -16.81 -11.88 1.50
CA PRO A 151 -17.65 -13.04 1.68
C PRO A 151 -18.22 -13.45 0.31
N SER A 152 -18.23 -14.75 0.03
CA SER A 152 -18.99 -15.26 -1.09
C SER A 152 -20.48 -14.91 -0.85
N LEU A 153 -20.96 -13.88 -1.54
CA LEU A 153 -22.35 -13.47 -1.42
C LEU A 153 -23.21 -14.51 -2.12
N ARG A 154 -24.15 -15.10 -1.38
CA ARG A 154 -25.19 -15.97 -1.94
C ARG A 154 -26.53 -15.30 -1.82
N LEU A 155 -27.25 -15.24 -2.92
CA LEU A 155 -28.64 -14.77 -2.97
C LEU A 155 -29.52 -15.94 -3.46
N GLY A 156 -30.07 -16.74 -2.53
CA GLY A 156 -30.72 -18.00 -2.84
C GLY A 156 -29.73 -18.98 -3.47
N ASP A 157 -30.01 -19.46 -4.67
CA ASP A 157 -29.17 -20.38 -5.44
C ASP A 157 -28.08 -19.67 -6.28
N LEU A 158 -28.07 -18.33 -6.28
CA LEU A 158 -27.08 -17.54 -7.02
C LEU A 158 -25.80 -17.39 -6.19
N VAL A 159 -24.67 -17.65 -6.83
CA VAL A 159 -23.34 -17.34 -6.31
C VAL A 159 -22.87 -16.07 -7.00
N LEU A 160 -22.55 -15.06 -6.20
CA LEU A 160 -22.03 -13.78 -6.69
C LEU A 160 -20.51 -13.82 -6.62
N ASP A 161 -19.85 -13.77 -7.77
CA ASP A 161 -18.40 -13.65 -7.88
C ASP A 161 -18.02 -12.19 -8.19
N VAL A 162 -16.93 -11.75 -7.58
CA VAL A 162 -16.36 -10.43 -7.86
C VAL A 162 -15.59 -10.48 -9.17
N ILE A 163 -16.00 -9.68 -10.15
CA ILE A 163 -15.20 -9.48 -11.37
C ILE A 163 -14.08 -8.50 -11.02
N PRO A 164 -12.80 -8.92 -11.17
CA PRO A 164 -11.67 -8.03 -10.89
C PRO A 164 -11.74 -6.77 -11.77
N ASP A 165 -11.48 -5.60 -11.18
CA ASP A 165 -11.36 -4.35 -11.92
C ASP A 165 -10.24 -4.45 -12.96
N ALA A 166 -10.49 -3.98 -14.17
CA ALA A 166 -9.50 -3.92 -15.25
C ALA A 166 -8.34 -2.95 -14.95
N GLY A 167 -8.50 -2.08 -13.92
CA GLY A 167 -7.45 -1.18 -13.47
C GLY A 167 -7.16 -0.04 -14.42
N GLU A 168 -8.15 0.40 -15.19
CA GLU A 168 -7.99 1.49 -16.16
C GLU A 168 -7.70 2.86 -15.50
N THR A 169 -7.89 2.94 -14.19
CA THR A 169 -7.67 4.17 -13.40
C THR A 169 -6.60 3.99 -12.34
N ALA A 170 -5.67 4.94 -12.24
CA ALA A 170 -4.69 5.04 -11.16
C ALA A 170 -4.81 6.40 -10.46
N LYS A 171 -5.22 6.40 -9.21
CA LYS A 171 -5.36 7.64 -8.39
C LYS A 171 -4.01 8.21 -7.95
N PHE A 172 -3.01 7.33 -7.80
CA PHE A 172 -1.65 7.66 -7.41
C PHE A 172 -0.68 7.23 -8.52
N ASP A 173 0.58 7.63 -8.40
CA ASP A 173 1.60 7.18 -9.33
C ASP A 173 1.74 5.66 -9.29
N LEU A 174 1.74 5.10 -8.07
CA LEU A 174 1.84 3.67 -7.80
C LEU A 174 1.04 3.31 -6.56
N THR A 175 0.22 2.27 -6.64
CA THR A 175 -0.43 1.62 -5.49
C THR A 175 -0.01 0.17 -5.46
N LEU A 176 0.49 -0.28 -4.32
CA LEU A 176 0.65 -1.71 -4.03
C LEU A 176 -0.48 -2.12 -3.09
N GLU A 177 -1.41 -2.88 -3.62
CA GLU A 177 -2.49 -3.51 -2.87
C GLU A 177 -2.19 -4.99 -2.69
N ILE A 178 -2.22 -5.46 -1.45
CA ILE A 178 -2.02 -6.86 -1.10
C ILE A 178 -3.28 -7.38 -0.43
N GLU A 179 -3.77 -8.48 -0.91
CA GLU A 179 -4.94 -9.18 -0.35
C GLU A 179 -4.56 -10.63 -0.01
N ARG A 180 -5.29 -11.21 0.95
CA ARG A 180 -5.09 -12.61 1.31
C ARG A 180 -6.22 -13.45 0.72
N HIS A 181 -5.86 -14.35 -0.19
CA HIS A 181 -6.74 -15.36 -0.72
C HIS A 181 -6.31 -16.75 -0.21
N ASP A 182 -7.18 -17.42 0.49
CA ASP A 182 -6.90 -18.69 1.17
C ASP A 182 -5.65 -18.54 2.06
N ASN A 183 -4.57 -19.22 1.74
CA ASN A 183 -3.30 -19.14 2.46
C ASN A 183 -2.19 -18.46 1.66
N ARG A 184 -2.53 -17.63 0.69
CA ARG A 184 -1.57 -16.91 -0.16
C ARG A 184 -1.86 -15.42 -0.19
N TYR A 185 -0.81 -14.65 -0.33
CA TYR A 185 -0.94 -13.23 -0.62
C TYR A 185 -0.94 -13.00 -2.14
N VAL A 186 -1.83 -12.14 -2.58
CA VAL A 186 -1.90 -11.66 -3.96
C VAL A 186 -1.57 -10.17 -3.93
N ALA A 187 -0.53 -9.78 -4.67
CA ALA A 187 -0.09 -8.41 -4.81
C ALA A 187 -0.61 -7.84 -6.14
N CYS A 188 -1.34 -6.75 -6.08
CA CYS A 188 -1.80 -5.99 -7.23
C CYS A 188 -1.06 -4.65 -7.27
N TRP A 189 -0.31 -4.42 -8.33
CA TRP A 189 0.41 -3.20 -8.62
C TRP A 189 -0.43 -2.36 -9.57
N ASN A 190 -1.19 -1.39 -9.04
CA ASN A 190 -1.89 -0.40 -9.84
C ASN A 190 -0.96 0.80 -10.07
N TYR A 191 -0.78 1.21 -11.31
CA TYR A 191 0.18 2.25 -11.66
C TYR A 191 -0.31 3.17 -12.75
N ASN A 192 0.19 4.42 -12.74
CA ASN A 192 -0.08 5.38 -13.80
C ASN A 192 0.77 5.03 -15.04
N ARG A 193 0.12 4.57 -16.13
CA ARG A 193 0.76 4.15 -17.38
C ARG A 193 1.37 5.31 -18.18
N ASP A 194 1.08 6.54 -17.82
CA ASP A 194 1.76 7.71 -18.40
C ASP A 194 3.08 8.02 -17.71
N LEU A 195 3.36 7.38 -16.56
CA LEU A 195 4.61 7.49 -15.82
C LEU A 195 5.49 6.24 -15.92
N PHE A 196 4.88 5.06 -15.98
CA PHE A 196 5.61 3.79 -15.91
C PHE A 196 5.29 2.89 -17.11
N ASP A 197 6.30 2.16 -17.56
CA ASP A 197 6.16 1.07 -18.50
C ASP A 197 5.78 -0.22 -17.77
N PRO A 198 4.98 -1.12 -18.41
CA PRO A 198 4.63 -2.41 -17.83
C PRO A 198 5.87 -3.21 -17.37
N ALA A 199 6.92 -3.24 -18.18
CA ALA A 199 8.16 -3.96 -17.87
C ALA A 199 8.88 -3.43 -16.61
N THR A 200 8.74 -2.14 -16.29
CA THR A 200 9.28 -1.57 -15.06
C THR A 200 8.51 -2.07 -13.84
N ILE A 201 7.19 -2.14 -13.92
CA ILE A 201 6.35 -2.65 -12.83
C ILE A 201 6.56 -4.16 -12.64
N GLU A 202 6.65 -4.95 -13.70
CA GLU A 202 6.98 -6.39 -13.64
C GLU A 202 8.33 -6.62 -12.94
N ARG A 203 9.34 -5.82 -13.28
CA ARG A 203 10.67 -5.86 -12.64
C ARG A 203 10.58 -5.45 -11.16
N MET A 204 9.80 -4.41 -10.81
CA MET A 204 9.58 -4.00 -9.43
C MET A 204 8.89 -5.10 -8.61
N ALA A 205 7.86 -5.73 -9.18
CA ALA A 205 7.16 -6.84 -8.56
C ALA A 205 8.10 -8.03 -8.29
N THR A 206 8.93 -8.40 -9.28
CA THR A 206 9.95 -9.46 -9.13
C THR A 206 10.96 -9.11 -8.04
N HIS A 207 11.44 -7.87 -7.97
CA HIS A 207 12.37 -7.45 -6.92
C HIS A 207 11.71 -7.45 -5.54
N TYR A 208 10.44 -7.07 -5.45
CA TYR A 208 9.68 -7.15 -4.20
C TYR A 208 9.51 -8.59 -3.72
N GLU A 209 9.18 -9.54 -4.63
CA GLU A 209 9.15 -10.96 -4.30
C GLU A 209 10.50 -11.48 -3.79
N ASN A 210 11.61 -11.04 -4.39
CA ASN A 210 12.95 -11.42 -3.94
C ASN A 210 13.24 -10.88 -2.53
N LEU A 211 12.81 -9.65 -2.20
CA LEU A 211 12.91 -9.12 -0.85
C LEU A 211 12.08 -9.93 0.14
N LEU A 212 10.85 -10.32 -0.23
CA LEU A 212 9.97 -11.16 0.59
C LEU A 212 10.57 -12.55 0.88
N ARG A 213 11.29 -13.12 -0.09
CA ARG A 213 11.96 -14.43 0.10
C ARG A 213 13.24 -14.34 0.91
N ALA A 214 13.87 -13.17 0.95
CA ALA A 214 15.14 -12.95 1.66
C ALA A 214 14.95 -12.52 3.13
N ALA A 215 13.76 -12.06 3.51
CA ALA A 215 13.42 -11.61 4.86
C ALA A 215 13.05 -12.76 5.79
#